data_3b2fa162f3746ffd24f573a241121bab
#
_entry.id   3b2fa162f3746ffd24f573a241121bab
#
_cell.length_a   1.000
_cell.length_b   1.000
_cell.length_c   1.000
_cell.angle_alpha   90.00
_cell.angle_beta   90.00
_cell.angle_gamma   90.00
#
_symmetry.space_group_name_H-M   'P 1'
#
loop_
_entity.id
_entity.type
_entity.pdbx_description
1 polymer ?
#
loop_
_entity_poly.entity_id
_entity_poly.type
_entity_poly.pdbx_seq_one_letter_code
_entity_poly.pdbx_strand_id
1 'polypeptide(L)'
;METVEEIPKRYIFKPNPGPQEAFFEAPEREVLYGGSAGSGKSYALLIDPLRYTDNPNHVALILRRTNDELRELIHKSSELYPKAVPGAKWSERKSQWTFPSGARIWMSYLEQDKDVLRYQGQSFTWVGFDELTQYPTPFAWDYLRSRLRSTDPEIELYMRATSNPGGPGHGWVRKM
;
A
#
# COMPACT_ATOMS: atom_id res chain seq x y z
N MET A 1 -4.41 34.53 -25.29
CA MET A 1 -3.60 33.31 -25.37
C MET A 1 -3.42 32.82 -23.94
N GLU A 2 -4.19 31.83 -23.55
CA GLU A 2 -3.96 31.16 -22.28
C GLU A 2 -2.72 30.32 -22.42
N THR A 3 -1.70 30.62 -21.64
CA THR A 3 -0.55 29.76 -21.45
C THR A 3 -1.05 28.51 -20.73
N VAL A 4 -1.10 27.39 -21.43
CA VAL A 4 -1.29 26.08 -20.80
C VAL A 4 -0.07 25.88 -19.91
N GLU A 5 -0.22 26.02 -18.60
CA GLU A 5 0.79 25.55 -17.67
C GLU A 5 0.95 24.05 -17.91
N GLU A 6 2.06 23.65 -18.51
CA GLU A 6 2.45 22.26 -18.58
C GLU A 6 2.56 21.74 -17.15
N ILE A 7 1.62 20.89 -16.75
CA ILE A 7 1.72 20.13 -15.50
C ILE A 7 3.04 19.34 -15.61
N PRO A 8 4.02 19.58 -14.74
CA PRO A 8 5.29 18.87 -14.83
C PRO A 8 5.05 17.39 -14.74
N LYS A 9 5.50 16.64 -15.74
CA LYS A 9 5.43 15.17 -15.74
C LYS A 9 6.15 14.65 -14.51
N ARG A 10 5.39 14.13 -13.56
CA ARG A 10 5.92 13.56 -12.31
C ARG A 10 6.41 12.14 -12.59
N TYR A 11 7.62 11.99 -13.11
CA TYR A 11 8.29 10.70 -13.22
C TYR A 11 9.22 10.50 -12.04
N ILE A 12 8.75 9.79 -11.04
CA ILE A 12 9.52 9.57 -9.83
C ILE A 12 9.99 8.13 -9.74
N PHE A 13 9.27 7.23 -10.38
CA PHE A 13 9.57 5.81 -10.36
C PHE A 13 9.27 5.19 -11.72
N LYS A 14 10.27 4.48 -12.24
CA LYS A 14 10.11 3.62 -13.40
C LYS A 14 10.18 2.17 -12.94
N PRO A 15 9.12 1.36 -13.14
CA PRO A 15 9.15 -0.05 -12.79
C PRO A 15 10.28 -0.78 -13.50
N ASN A 16 10.91 -1.71 -12.81
CA ASN A 16 11.81 -2.66 -13.47
C ASN A 16 10.98 -3.58 -14.37
N PRO A 17 11.47 -3.89 -15.58
CA PRO A 17 10.79 -4.84 -16.48
C PRO A 17 10.54 -6.18 -15.81
N GLY A 18 9.40 -6.80 -16.12
CA GLY A 18 9.03 -8.11 -15.62
C GLY A 18 8.11 -8.07 -14.40
N PRO A 19 8.43 -8.74 -13.29
CA PRO A 19 7.51 -8.91 -12.16
C PRO A 19 7.01 -7.61 -11.52
N GLN A 20 7.85 -6.57 -11.44
CA GLN A 20 7.44 -5.29 -10.85
C GLN A 20 6.45 -4.55 -11.76
N GLU A 21 6.71 -4.52 -13.06
CA GLU A 21 5.80 -3.94 -14.06
C GLU A 21 4.45 -4.69 -14.06
N ALA A 22 4.49 -6.03 -14.06
CA ALA A 22 3.30 -6.86 -13.99
C ALA A 22 2.46 -6.60 -12.72
N PHE A 23 3.11 -6.35 -11.59
CA PHE A 23 2.44 -6.00 -10.34
C PHE A 23 1.62 -4.70 -10.47
N PHE A 24 2.19 -3.66 -11.10
CA PHE A 24 1.49 -2.39 -11.27
C PHE A 24 0.37 -2.44 -12.31
N GLU A 25 0.49 -3.30 -13.31
CA GLU A 25 -0.47 -3.43 -14.40
C GLU A 25 -1.56 -4.47 -14.14
N ALA A 26 -1.42 -5.27 -13.06
CA ALA A 26 -2.36 -6.34 -12.76
C ALA A 26 -3.78 -5.83 -12.54
N PRO A 27 -4.77 -6.31 -13.31
CA PRO A 27 -6.16 -5.89 -13.19
C PRO A 27 -6.90 -6.59 -12.05
N GLU A 28 -6.32 -7.62 -11.48
CA GLU A 28 -6.94 -8.43 -10.44
C GLU A 28 -7.12 -7.63 -9.15
N ARG A 29 -8.22 -7.87 -8.47
CA ARG A 29 -8.53 -7.20 -7.20
C ARG A 29 -7.56 -7.56 -6.08
N GLU A 30 -6.98 -8.74 -6.11
CA GLU A 30 -6.01 -9.22 -5.14
C GLU A 30 -4.77 -9.75 -5.86
N VAL A 31 -3.61 -9.17 -5.56
CA VAL A 31 -2.35 -9.57 -6.18
C VAL A 31 -1.26 -9.73 -5.14
N LEU A 32 -0.54 -10.83 -5.24
CA LEU A 32 0.65 -11.13 -4.47
C LEU A 32 1.91 -11.00 -5.33
N TYR A 33 2.83 -10.16 -4.89
CA TYR A 33 4.16 -10.07 -5.47
C TYR A 33 5.14 -10.94 -4.66
N GLY A 34 5.30 -12.19 -5.07
CA GLY A 34 6.23 -13.12 -4.45
C GLY A 34 7.64 -13.05 -5.06
N GLY A 35 8.60 -13.58 -4.35
CA GLY A 35 9.98 -13.69 -4.82
C GLY A 35 11.03 -13.51 -3.73
N SER A 36 12.30 -13.63 -4.10
CA SER A 36 13.42 -13.47 -3.17
C SER A 36 13.60 -12.04 -2.69
N ALA A 37 14.34 -11.87 -1.60
CA ALA A 37 14.73 -10.56 -1.08
C ALA A 37 15.47 -9.73 -2.16
N GLY A 38 15.32 -8.41 -2.11
CA GLY A 38 15.99 -7.48 -3.03
C GLY A 38 15.33 -7.30 -4.40
N SER A 39 14.14 -7.84 -4.62
CA SER A 39 13.42 -7.70 -5.89
C SER A 39 12.62 -6.41 -6.06
N GLY A 40 12.76 -5.44 -5.14
CA GLY A 40 12.03 -4.18 -5.19
C GLY A 40 10.57 -4.26 -4.76
N LYS A 41 10.16 -5.34 -4.09
CA LYS A 41 8.77 -5.58 -3.67
C LYS A 41 8.22 -4.51 -2.74
N SER A 42 8.97 -4.15 -1.69
CA SER A 42 8.54 -3.14 -0.72
C SER A 42 8.40 -1.76 -1.36
N TYR A 43 9.27 -1.39 -2.30
CA TYR A 43 9.12 -0.16 -3.08
C TYR A 43 7.87 -0.18 -3.94
N ALA A 44 7.58 -1.29 -4.62
CA ALA A 44 6.37 -1.43 -5.41
C ALA A 44 5.11 -1.26 -4.55
N LEU A 45 5.10 -1.83 -3.34
CA LEU A 45 4.00 -1.69 -2.41
C LEU A 45 3.80 -0.24 -1.91
N LEU A 46 4.89 0.52 -1.76
CA LEU A 46 4.83 1.93 -1.37
C LEU A 46 4.31 2.82 -2.51
N ILE A 47 4.62 2.48 -3.75
CA ILE A 47 4.32 3.31 -4.93
C ILE A 47 2.90 3.07 -5.43
N ASP A 48 2.42 1.83 -5.41
CA ASP A 48 1.11 1.49 -5.98
C ASP A 48 -0.05 2.34 -5.42
N PRO A 49 -0.16 2.58 -4.10
CA PRO A 49 -1.24 3.40 -3.55
C PRO A 49 -1.14 4.89 -3.90
N LEU A 50 -0.05 5.35 -4.49
CA LEU A 50 0.06 6.73 -4.97
C LEU A 50 -0.81 7.01 -6.20
N ARG A 51 -1.33 5.98 -6.84
CA ARG A 51 -2.14 6.07 -8.06
C ARG A 51 -3.31 7.04 -7.94
N TYR A 52 -3.96 7.09 -6.78
CA TYR A 52 -5.15 7.91 -6.53
C TYR A 52 -4.93 9.06 -5.57
N THR A 53 -3.69 9.48 -5.33
CA THR A 53 -3.38 10.58 -4.39
C THR A 53 -3.90 11.95 -4.83
N ASP A 54 -4.36 12.09 -6.07
CA ASP A 54 -5.04 13.31 -6.55
C ASP A 54 -6.55 13.31 -6.22
N ASN A 55 -7.07 12.21 -5.68
CA ASN A 55 -8.48 12.07 -5.31
C ASN A 55 -8.65 12.14 -3.80
N PRO A 56 -9.42 13.11 -3.26
CA PRO A 56 -9.60 13.31 -1.82
C PRO A 56 -10.28 12.13 -1.10
N ASN A 57 -10.96 11.26 -1.84
CA ASN A 57 -11.64 10.08 -1.30
C ASN A 57 -10.72 8.86 -1.16
N HIS A 58 -9.48 8.98 -1.61
CA HIS A 58 -8.51 7.90 -1.49
C HIS A 58 -7.99 7.74 -0.06
N VAL A 59 -8.18 6.56 0.50
CA VAL A 59 -7.69 6.18 1.83
C VAL A 59 -7.05 4.81 1.74
N ALA A 60 -5.73 4.78 1.79
CA ALA A 60 -4.94 3.55 1.74
C ALA A 60 -4.42 3.16 3.12
N LEU A 61 -4.17 1.87 3.31
CA LEU A 61 -3.56 1.29 4.50
C LEU A 61 -2.44 0.35 4.09
N ILE A 62 -1.24 0.58 4.61
CA ILE A 62 -0.08 -0.32 4.46
C ILE A 62 0.26 -0.94 5.80
N LEU A 63 0.41 -2.26 5.82
CA LEU A 63 0.64 -3.04 7.03
C LEU A 63 1.95 -3.84 6.98
N ARG A 64 2.67 -3.82 8.11
CA ARG A 64 3.79 -4.69 8.43
C ARG A 64 3.48 -5.53 9.65
N ARG A 65 4.28 -6.54 9.93
CA ARG A 65 4.05 -7.42 11.09
C ARG A 65 4.52 -6.82 12.41
N THR A 66 5.64 -6.09 12.41
CA THR A 66 6.24 -5.51 13.60
C THR A 66 6.45 -4.01 13.48
N ASN A 67 6.57 -3.34 14.63
CA ASN A 67 6.86 -1.91 14.65
C ASN A 67 8.23 -1.57 14.05
N ASP A 68 9.25 -2.39 14.31
CA ASP A 68 10.58 -2.15 13.76
C ASP A 68 10.59 -2.19 12.24
N GLU A 69 9.92 -3.18 11.65
CA GLU A 69 9.76 -3.28 10.21
C GLU A 69 8.94 -2.11 9.64
N LEU A 70 7.92 -1.66 10.38
CA LEU A 70 7.14 -0.48 10.00
C LEU A 70 8.01 0.78 9.94
N ARG A 71 8.93 0.96 10.90
CA ARG A 71 9.85 2.10 10.92
C ARG A 71 10.72 2.17 9.68
N GLU A 72 11.21 1.04 9.19
CA GLU A 72 11.95 0.98 7.92
C GLU A 72 11.09 1.42 6.74
N LEU A 73 9.83 0.97 6.72
CA LEU A 73 8.90 1.30 5.64
C LEU A 73 8.55 2.81 5.64
N ILE A 74 8.32 3.38 6.82
CA ILE A 74 8.08 4.82 7.00
C ILE A 74 9.29 5.61 6.50
N HIS A 75 10.50 5.18 6.85
CA HIS A 75 11.73 5.83 6.40
C HIS A 75 11.84 5.83 4.86
N LYS A 76 11.61 4.69 4.22
CA LYS A 76 11.58 4.61 2.75
C LYS A 76 10.53 5.52 2.14
N SER A 77 9.35 5.59 2.74
CA SER A 77 8.28 6.47 2.26
C SER A 77 8.64 7.95 2.39
N SER A 78 9.39 8.35 3.43
CA SER A 78 9.81 9.73 3.61
C SER A 78 10.85 10.20 2.60
N GLU A 79 11.60 9.28 2.01
CA GLU A 79 12.50 9.58 0.88
C GLU A 79 11.75 9.68 -0.44
N LEU A 80 10.63 8.97 -0.56
CA LEU A 80 9.90 8.77 -1.82
C LEU A 80 8.70 9.71 -1.97
N TYR A 81 7.81 9.78 -0.97
CA TYR A 81 6.50 10.43 -1.11
C TYR A 81 6.56 11.94 -1.34
N PRO A 82 7.43 12.72 -0.65
CA PRO A 82 7.53 14.16 -0.93
C PRO A 82 8.04 14.48 -2.34
N LYS A 83 8.85 13.60 -2.92
CA LYS A 83 9.30 13.73 -4.31
C LYS A 83 8.21 13.32 -5.30
N ALA A 84 7.47 12.27 -4.95
CA ALA A 84 6.37 11.73 -5.75
C ALA A 84 5.20 12.69 -5.84
N VAL A 85 4.80 13.22 -4.69
CA VAL A 85 3.69 14.15 -4.56
C VAL A 85 4.17 15.34 -3.73
N PRO A 86 4.65 16.39 -4.35
CA PRO A 86 5.06 17.60 -3.63
C PRO A 86 3.93 18.10 -2.73
N GLY A 87 4.25 18.41 -1.47
CA GLY A 87 3.27 18.80 -0.46
C GLY A 87 2.75 17.63 0.39
N ALA A 88 3.18 16.39 0.14
CA ALA A 88 2.89 15.28 1.03
C ALA A 88 3.46 15.54 2.43
N LYS A 89 2.65 15.28 3.48
CA LYS A 89 3.01 15.53 4.87
C LYS A 89 2.81 14.30 5.72
N TRP A 90 3.82 13.97 6.52
CA TRP A 90 3.77 12.89 7.49
C TRP A 90 3.32 13.37 8.86
N SER A 91 2.38 12.64 9.49
CA SER A 91 2.00 12.81 10.88
C SER A 91 2.46 11.60 11.69
N GLU A 92 3.45 11.80 12.57
CA GLU A 92 3.94 10.74 13.45
C GLU A 92 2.86 10.27 14.43
N ARG A 93 2.08 11.18 14.96
CA ARG A 93 0.97 10.86 15.89
C ARG A 93 -0.09 9.98 15.25
N LYS A 94 -0.46 10.29 13.99
CA LYS A 94 -1.49 9.54 13.26
C LYS A 94 -0.93 8.35 12.49
N SER A 95 0.39 8.26 12.35
CA SER A 95 1.06 7.29 11.47
C SER A 95 0.49 7.32 10.04
N GLN A 96 0.44 8.52 9.47
CA GLN A 96 -0.31 8.78 8.25
C GLN A 96 0.38 9.81 7.37
N TRP A 97 0.41 9.54 6.07
CA TRP A 97 0.66 10.53 5.04
C TRP A 97 -0.64 11.21 4.63
N THR A 98 -0.61 12.54 4.51
CA THR A 98 -1.68 13.34 3.93
C THR A 98 -1.17 14.06 2.71
N PHE A 99 -1.91 14.00 1.62
CA PHE A 99 -1.56 14.61 0.33
C PHE A 99 -2.35 15.90 0.10
N PRO A 100 -1.91 16.80 -0.80
CA PRO A 100 -2.59 18.08 -1.03
C PRO A 100 -4.08 17.96 -1.38
N SER A 101 -4.49 16.87 -2.04
CA SER A 101 -5.90 16.61 -2.37
C SER A 101 -6.76 16.28 -1.14
N GLY A 102 -6.15 15.89 -0.03
CA GLY A 102 -6.81 15.29 1.12
C GLY A 102 -6.74 13.75 1.15
N ALA A 103 -6.20 13.11 0.11
CA ALA A 103 -5.92 11.69 0.12
C ALA A 103 -4.98 11.31 1.26
N ARG A 104 -5.13 10.10 1.80
CA ARG A 104 -4.37 9.63 2.96
C ARG A 104 -3.83 8.23 2.72
N ILE A 105 -2.63 7.99 3.23
CA ILE A 105 -2.03 6.66 3.33
C ILE A 105 -1.61 6.43 4.78
N TRP A 106 -2.27 5.50 5.43
CA TRP A 106 -1.96 5.09 6.78
C TRP A 106 -0.93 3.96 6.75
N MET A 107 0.02 4.00 7.68
CA MET A 107 1.04 2.96 7.85
C MET A 107 0.95 2.43 9.26
N SER A 108 0.76 1.11 9.42
CA SER A 108 0.60 0.50 10.73
C SER A 108 1.18 -0.92 10.74
N TYR A 109 1.11 -1.56 11.89
CA TYR A 109 1.55 -2.93 12.08
C TYR A 109 0.53 -3.74 12.89
N LEU A 110 0.56 -5.05 12.69
CA LEU A 110 -0.29 -6.01 13.41
C LEU A 110 0.61 -7.08 14.02
N GLU A 111 0.86 -7.01 15.31
CA GLU A 111 1.64 -8.04 16.03
C GLU A 111 0.88 -9.36 16.10
N GLN A 112 -0.44 -9.28 16.24
CA GLN A 112 -1.35 -10.43 16.24
C GLN A 112 -2.46 -10.21 15.22
N ASP A 113 -2.97 -11.29 14.65
CA ASP A 113 -4.02 -11.22 13.63
C ASP A 113 -5.27 -10.50 14.15
N LYS A 114 -5.63 -10.69 15.43
CA LYS A 114 -6.77 -10.00 16.06
C LYS A 114 -6.65 -8.48 16.12
N ASP A 115 -5.43 -7.93 16.03
CA ASP A 115 -5.22 -6.49 16.08
C ASP A 115 -5.89 -5.76 14.92
N VAL A 116 -6.21 -6.47 13.84
CA VAL A 116 -6.95 -5.95 12.69
C VAL A 116 -8.34 -5.44 13.07
N LEU A 117 -8.92 -5.90 14.17
CA LEU A 117 -10.24 -5.47 14.64
C LEU A 117 -10.29 -3.99 15.04
N ARG A 118 -9.13 -3.34 15.24
CA ARG A 118 -9.05 -1.87 15.44
C ARG A 118 -9.64 -1.08 14.27
N TYR A 119 -9.70 -1.69 13.08
CA TYR A 119 -10.24 -1.06 11.87
C TYR A 119 -11.74 -1.27 11.70
N GLN A 120 -12.42 -1.83 12.69
CA GLN A 120 -13.88 -1.93 12.69
C GLN A 120 -14.51 -0.54 12.50
N GLY A 121 -15.48 -0.47 11.59
CA GLY A 121 -16.14 0.80 11.26
C GLY A 121 -15.36 1.72 10.32
N GLN A 122 -14.13 1.38 9.94
CA GLN A 122 -13.34 2.11 8.95
C GLN A 122 -13.47 1.49 7.56
N SER A 123 -13.27 2.32 6.55
CA SER A 123 -13.27 1.90 5.15
C SER A 123 -12.00 2.38 4.47
N PHE A 124 -11.48 1.53 3.59
CA PHE A 124 -10.29 1.82 2.81
C PHE A 124 -10.56 1.61 1.32
N THR A 125 -9.85 2.35 0.49
CA THR A 125 -9.91 2.18 -0.96
C THR A 125 -8.81 1.26 -1.48
N TRP A 126 -7.75 1.12 -0.71
CA TRP A 126 -6.60 0.27 -1.01
C TRP A 126 -5.99 -0.28 0.28
N VAL A 127 -5.62 -1.54 0.30
CA VAL A 127 -4.92 -2.17 1.43
C VAL A 127 -3.73 -2.95 0.91
N GLY A 128 -2.58 -2.75 1.53
CA GLY A 128 -1.35 -3.46 1.22
C GLY A 128 -0.73 -4.13 2.44
N PHE A 129 -0.33 -5.39 2.28
CA PHE A 129 0.42 -6.15 3.27
C PHE A 129 1.85 -6.36 2.78
N ASP A 130 2.81 -5.83 3.50
CA ASP A 130 4.22 -6.16 3.25
C ASP A 130 4.59 -7.43 4.01
N GLU A 131 5.22 -8.37 3.31
CA GLU A 131 5.59 -9.69 3.83
C GLU A 131 4.39 -10.48 4.41
N LEU A 132 3.40 -10.73 3.57
CA LEU A 132 2.15 -11.40 3.95
C LEU A 132 2.36 -12.77 4.62
N THR A 133 3.42 -13.49 4.25
CA THR A 133 3.74 -14.79 4.85
C THR A 133 4.16 -14.72 6.33
N GLN A 134 4.40 -13.53 6.88
CA GLN A 134 4.61 -13.36 8.31
C GLN A 134 3.32 -13.45 9.14
N TYR A 135 2.17 -13.40 8.49
CA TYR A 135 0.86 -13.55 9.14
C TYR A 135 0.45 -15.03 9.15
N PRO A 136 0.27 -15.65 10.33
CA PRO A 136 0.06 -17.11 10.42
C PRO A 136 -1.28 -17.58 9.85
N THR A 137 -2.29 -16.71 9.81
CA THR A 137 -3.63 -17.04 9.31
C THR A 137 -4.11 -15.98 8.30
N PRO A 138 -5.11 -16.29 7.45
CA PRO A 138 -5.70 -15.32 6.53
C PRO A 138 -6.65 -14.31 7.20
N PHE A 139 -6.85 -14.37 8.51
CA PHE A 139 -7.87 -13.60 9.21
C PHE A 139 -7.77 -12.09 8.94
N ALA A 140 -6.58 -11.50 9.09
CA ALA A 140 -6.39 -10.07 8.87
C ALA A 140 -6.62 -9.67 7.40
N TRP A 141 -6.14 -10.48 6.47
CA TRP A 141 -6.35 -10.30 5.04
C TRP A 141 -7.83 -10.30 4.67
N ASP A 142 -8.56 -11.33 5.10
CA ASP A 142 -9.99 -11.47 4.83
C ASP A 142 -10.81 -10.36 5.49
N TYR A 143 -10.46 -9.99 6.72
CA TYR A 143 -11.12 -8.90 7.44
C TYR A 143 -10.99 -7.57 6.69
N LEU A 144 -9.78 -7.21 6.25
CA LEU A 144 -9.55 -5.95 5.53
C LEU A 144 -10.14 -5.95 4.13
N ARG A 145 -10.26 -7.11 3.49
CA ARG A 145 -11.03 -7.22 2.24
C ARG A 145 -12.47 -6.72 2.44
N SER A 146 -13.08 -7.03 3.57
CA SER A 146 -14.43 -6.57 3.91
C SER A 146 -14.51 -5.07 4.19
N ARG A 147 -13.38 -4.42 4.43
CA ARG A 147 -13.28 -2.97 4.67
C ARG A 147 -12.99 -2.16 3.40
N LEU A 148 -12.82 -2.79 2.27
CA LEU A 148 -12.69 -2.11 0.98
C LEU A 148 -14.04 -1.57 0.53
N ARG A 149 -14.24 -0.27 0.65
CA ARG A 149 -15.50 0.40 0.31
C ARG A 149 -15.23 1.82 -0.17
N SER A 150 -15.94 2.24 -1.19
CA SER A 150 -16.04 3.63 -1.60
C SER A 150 -17.32 3.85 -2.40
N THR A 151 -17.87 5.03 -2.31
CA THR A 151 -18.95 5.50 -3.19
C THR A 151 -18.41 6.23 -4.41
N ASP A 152 -17.10 6.47 -4.48
CA ASP A 152 -16.47 7.16 -5.60
C ASP A 152 -16.21 6.16 -6.73
N PRO A 153 -16.88 6.32 -7.90
CA PRO A 153 -16.73 5.39 -9.02
C PRO A 153 -15.37 5.50 -9.74
N GLU A 154 -14.58 6.53 -9.46
CA GLU A 154 -13.28 6.76 -10.09
C GLU A 154 -12.14 6.04 -9.38
N ILE A 155 -12.41 5.46 -8.22
CA ILE A 155 -11.43 4.70 -7.44
C ILE A 155 -11.71 3.21 -7.57
N GLU A 156 -10.77 2.46 -8.12
CA GLU A 156 -10.78 1.00 -8.05
C GLU A 156 -10.37 0.53 -6.66
N LEU A 157 -11.16 -0.39 -6.10
CA LEU A 157 -10.91 -1.00 -4.79
C LEU A 157 -10.11 -2.28 -4.97
N TYR A 158 -8.91 -2.34 -4.42
CA TYR A 158 -8.09 -3.54 -4.53
C TYR A 158 -7.06 -3.68 -3.41
N MET A 159 -6.53 -4.90 -3.29
CA MET A 159 -5.52 -5.28 -2.31
C MET A 159 -4.25 -5.73 -3.00
N ARG A 160 -3.14 -5.44 -2.35
CA ARG A 160 -1.81 -5.86 -2.80
C ARG A 160 -1.04 -6.46 -1.63
N ALA A 161 -0.18 -7.40 -1.92
CA ALA A 161 0.72 -7.97 -0.93
C ALA A 161 2.09 -8.26 -1.53
N THR A 162 3.07 -8.30 -0.68
CA THR A 162 4.40 -8.84 -1.00
C THR A 162 4.70 -10.04 -0.12
N SER A 163 5.55 -10.92 -0.56
CA SER A 163 6.05 -12.01 0.28
C SER A 163 7.43 -12.48 -0.15
N ASN A 164 8.16 -12.98 0.84
CA ASN A 164 9.34 -13.82 0.64
C ASN A 164 8.93 -15.28 0.82
N PRO A 165 9.67 -16.25 0.26
CA PRO A 165 9.42 -17.66 0.53
C PRO A 165 9.53 -18.00 2.01
N GLY A 166 8.69 -18.91 2.49
CA GLY A 166 8.67 -19.35 3.88
C GLY A 166 7.83 -18.45 4.78
N GLY A 167 8.03 -18.57 6.09
CA GLY A 167 7.26 -17.84 7.11
C GLY A 167 6.04 -18.61 7.61
N PRO A 168 5.47 -18.19 8.78
CA PRO A 168 4.36 -18.91 9.42
C PRO A 168 3.09 -18.98 8.56
N GLY A 169 2.86 -18.00 7.69
CA GLY A 169 1.69 -17.96 6.81
C GLY A 169 1.90 -18.58 5.43
N HIS A 170 3.06 -19.16 5.16
CA HIS A 170 3.38 -19.69 3.83
C HIS A 170 2.31 -20.66 3.29
N GLY A 171 1.77 -21.51 4.16
CA GLY A 171 0.79 -22.52 3.77
C GLY A 171 -0.52 -21.94 3.22
N TRP A 172 -1.06 -20.92 3.86
CA TRP A 172 -2.31 -20.32 3.40
C TRP A 172 -2.08 -19.33 2.24
N VAL A 173 -0.99 -18.58 2.26
CA VAL A 173 -0.64 -17.65 1.18
C VAL A 173 -0.42 -18.39 -0.15
N ARG A 174 0.20 -19.56 -0.10
CA ARG A 174 0.41 -20.39 -1.29
C ARG A 174 -0.90 -20.85 -1.95
N LYS A 175 -2.00 -20.87 -1.19
CA LYS A 175 -3.32 -21.30 -1.69
C LYS A 175 -4.15 -20.16 -2.26
N MET A 176 -3.68 -18.92 -2.15
CA MET A 176 -4.31 -17.77 -2.78
C MET A 176 -4.26 -17.89 -4.31
#